data_6539f5f2dae4101469d9c2c3a04c6656
#
_entry.id   6539f5f2dae4101469d9c2c3a04c6656
#
_cell.length_a   1.000
_cell.length_b   1.000
_cell.length_c   1.000
_cell.angle_alpha   90.00
_cell.angle_beta   90.00
_cell.angle_gamma   90.00
#
_symmetry.space_group_name_H-M   'P 1'
#
loop_
_entity.id
_entity.type
_entity.pdbx_description
1 polymer ?
#
loop_
_entity_poly.entity_id
_entity_poly.type
_entity_poly.pdbx_seq_one_letter_code
_entity_poly.pdbx_strand_id
1 'polypeptide(L)'
;MKTLIIDAATIDSMYTIHDRFFAAFDFADCYGETLDSLHDFLGEINKFDAHVKIINNSSLEKAVGEKEAAALRRVLTDTASENPRFTVEFID
;
A
#
# COMPACT_ATOMS: atom_id res chain seq x y z
N MET A 1 2.27 -15.08 -7.45
CA MET A 1 2.44 -13.69 -6.97
C MET A 1 1.15 -12.91 -7.07
N LYS A 2 0.78 -12.18 -6.04
CA LYS A 2 -0.35 -11.25 -6.08
C LYS A 2 0.17 -9.84 -6.32
N THR A 3 -0.40 -9.16 -7.30
CA THR A 3 0.01 -7.79 -7.65
C THR A 3 -1.15 -6.83 -7.48
N LEU A 4 -0.89 -5.72 -6.79
CA LEU A 4 -1.84 -4.62 -6.66
C LEU A 4 -1.28 -3.41 -7.39
N ILE A 5 -2.05 -2.88 -8.33
CA ILE A 5 -1.70 -1.63 -9.03
C ILE A 5 -2.63 -0.53 -8.52
N ILE A 6 -2.05 0.52 -7.97
CA ILE A 6 -2.78 1.70 -7.52
C ILE A 6 -2.41 2.85 -8.46
N ASP A 7 -3.41 3.39 -9.15
CA ASP A 7 -3.23 4.57 -9.97
C ASP A 7 -3.56 5.80 -9.13
N ALA A 8 -2.53 6.52 -8.67
CA ALA A 8 -2.70 7.66 -7.78
C ALA A 8 -3.51 8.79 -8.42
N ALA A 9 -3.59 8.84 -9.75
CA ALA A 9 -4.40 9.85 -10.44
C ALA A 9 -5.90 9.59 -10.29
N THR A 10 -6.30 8.37 -9.93
CA THR A 10 -7.72 7.99 -9.77
C THR A 10 -8.14 7.85 -8.31
N ILE A 11 -7.20 8.03 -7.38
CA ILE A 11 -7.46 7.93 -5.95
C ILE A 11 -7.84 9.31 -5.41
N ASP A 12 -8.80 9.37 -4.48
CA ASP A 12 -9.23 10.62 -3.87
C ASP A 12 -9.17 10.61 -2.34
N SER A 13 -8.79 9.48 -1.73
CA SER A 13 -8.67 9.40 -0.28
C SER A 13 -7.86 8.18 0.15
N MET A 14 -7.38 8.22 1.40
CA MET A 14 -6.73 7.06 2.01
C MET A 14 -7.68 5.88 2.19
N TYR A 15 -8.98 6.13 2.32
CA TYR A 15 -9.99 5.07 2.39
C TYR A 15 -9.91 4.14 1.19
N THR A 16 -9.85 4.73 0.00
CA THR A 16 -9.77 3.94 -1.23
C THR A 16 -8.50 3.10 -1.25
N ILE A 17 -7.39 3.67 -0.78
CA ILE A 17 -6.12 2.94 -0.73
C ILE A 17 -6.24 1.73 0.21
N HIS A 18 -6.78 1.93 1.42
CA HIS A 18 -6.96 0.82 2.36
C HIS A 18 -7.88 -0.27 1.79
N ASP A 19 -8.97 0.12 1.12
CA ASP A 19 -9.88 -0.83 0.49
C ASP A 19 -9.17 -1.67 -0.58
N ARG A 20 -8.29 -1.05 -1.36
CA ARG A 20 -7.55 -1.76 -2.40
C ARG A 20 -6.60 -2.79 -1.80
N PHE A 21 -5.89 -2.44 -0.74
CA PHE A 21 -5.02 -3.39 -0.04
C PHE A 21 -5.81 -4.53 0.59
N PHE A 22 -6.90 -4.20 1.24
CA PHE A 22 -7.77 -5.19 1.88
C PHE A 22 -8.24 -6.24 0.87
N ALA A 23 -8.74 -5.79 -0.27
CA ALA A 23 -9.28 -6.68 -1.29
C ALA A 23 -8.19 -7.47 -2.01
N ALA A 24 -7.06 -6.85 -2.30
CA ALA A 24 -6.01 -7.48 -3.11
C ALA A 24 -5.29 -8.60 -2.35
N PHE A 25 -5.08 -8.42 -1.04
CA PHE A 25 -4.27 -9.34 -0.25
C PHE A 25 -5.06 -10.12 0.79
N ASP A 26 -6.39 -10.09 0.68
CA ASP A 26 -7.30 -10.87 1.55
C ASP A 26 -7.05 -10.61 3.04
N PHE A 27 -6.92 -9.34 3.42
CA PHE A 27 -6.74 -8.99 4.82
C PHE A 27 -7.93 -9.46 5.65
N ALA A 28 -7.67 -9.84 6.90
CA ALA A 28 -8.72 -10.24 7.82
C ALA A 28 -9.60 -9.05 8.22
N ASP A 29 -10.82 -9.34 8.67
CA ASP A 29 -11.80 -8.30 9.05
C ASP A 29 -11.31 -7.37 10.15
N CYS A 30 -10.30 -7.77 10.91
CA CYS A 30 -9.71 -6.94 11.95
C CYS A 30 -8.74 -5.87 11.42
N TYR A 31 -8.57 -5.78 10.10
CA TYR A 31 -7.74 -4.73 9.51
C TYR A 31 -8.30 -3.35 9.87
N GLY A 32 -7.47 -2.52 10.53
CA GLY A 32 -7.91 -1.28 11.14
C GLY A 32 -7.91 -0.04 10.24
N GLU A 33 -7.59 -0.18 8.95
CA GLU A 33 -7.55 0.93 7.99
C GLU A 33 -6.69 2.11 8.46
N THR A 34 -5.55 1.80 9.08
CA THR A 34 -4.52 2.78 9.44
C THR A 34 -3.19 2.37 8.83
N LEU A 35 -2.23 3.30 8.77
CA LEU A 35 -0.91 2.99 8.25
C LEU A 35 -0.19 1.97 9.14
N ASP A 36 -0.38 2.04 10.46
CA ASP A 36 0.19 1.04 11.37
C ASP A 36 -0.38 -0.34 11.10
N SER A 37 -1.70 -0.43 10.92
CA SER A 37 -2.37 -1.68 10.60
C SER A 37 -1.90 -2.22 9.24
N LEU A 38 -1.75 -1.33 8.26
CA LEU A 38 -1.25 -1.69 6.94
C LEU A 38 0.16 -2.28 7.03
N HIS A 39 1.05 -1.64 7.79
CA HIS A 39 2.41 -2.13 8.00
C HIS A 39 2.41 -3.52 8.62
N ASP A 40 1.58 -3.73 9.65
CA ASP A 40 1.48 -5.02 10.33
C ASP A 40 0.98 -6.12 9.40
N PHE A 41 -0.10 -5.85 8.65
CA PHE A 41 -0.70 -6.86 7.76
C PHE A 41 0.22 -7.20 6.60
N LEU A 42 0.86 -6.21 5.99
CA LEU A 42 1.81 -6.46 4.90
C LEU A 42 3.05 -7.19 5.41
N GLY A 43 3.50 -6.86 6.62
CA GLY A 43 4.67 -7.50 7.24
C GLY A 43 4.44 -8.97 7.56
N GLU A 44 3.19 -9.39 7.72
CA GLU A 44 2.84 -10.76 8.06
C GLU A 44 2.56 -11.66 6.84
N ILE A 45 2.59 -11.12 5.64
CA ILE A 45 2.38 -11.92 4.43
C ILE A 45 3.48 -12.95 4.30
N ASN A 46 3.11 -14.23 4.31
CA ASN A 46 4.08 -15.33 4.23
C ASN A 46 3.62 -16.52 3.37
N LYS A 47 2.40 -16.44 2.79
CA LYS A 47 1.84 -17.54 1.99
C LYS A 47 1.92 -17.29 0.49
N PHE A 48 2.29 -16.08 0.10
CA PHE A 48 2.43 -15.71 -1.30
C PHE A 48 3.38 -14.51 -1.40
N ASP A 49 3.91 -14.28 -2.58
CA ASP A 49 4.67 -13.06 -2.85
C ASP A 49 3.70 -11.96 -3.24
N ALA A 50 3.87 -10.79 -2.64
CA ALA A 50 3.01 -9.63 -2.87
C ALA A 50 3.82 -8.51 -3.52
N HIS A 51 3.26 -7.91 -4.57
CA HIS A 51 3.89 -6.78 -5.25
C HIS A 51 2.89 -5.63 -5.36
N VAL A 52 3.30 -4.44 -4.99
CA VAL A 52 2.51 -3.22 -5.12
C VAL A 52 3.19 -2.28 -6.10
N LYS A 53 2.42 -1.79 -7.05
CA LYS A 53 2.90 -0.80 -8.02
C LYS A 53 2.02 0.43 -7.91
N ILE A 54 2.59 1.57 -7.55
CA ILE A 54 1.88 2.84 -7.51
C ILE A 54 2.28 3.63 -8.75
N ILE A 55 1.34 3.78 -9.67
CA ILE A 55 1.55 4.53 -10.90
C ILE A 55 1.01 5.94 -10.74
N ASN A 56 1.49 6.86 -11.57
CA ASN A 56 1.22 8.29 -11.43
C ASN A 56 1.55 8.75 -10.01
N ASN A 57 2.68 8.29 -9.50
CA ASN A 57 3.10 8.49 -8.11
C ASN A 57 3.15 9.98 -7.73
N SER A 58 3.48 10.87 -8.66
CA SER A 58 3.50 12.31 -8.40
C SER A 58 2.11 12.89 -8.11
N SER A 59 1.04 12.16 -8.41
CA SER A 59 -0.33 12.59 -8.11
C SER A 59 -0.78 12.20 -6.70
N LEU A 60 0.02 11.44 -5.97
CA LEU A 60 -0.38 10.92 -4.65
C LEU A 60 -0.61 12.05 -3.65
N GLU A 61 0.23 13.09 -3.67
CA GLU A 61 0.07 14.25 -2.79
C GLU A 61 -1.28 14.94 -2.99
N LYS A 62 -1.74 15.05 -4.23
CA LYS A 62 -3.06 15.60 -4.53
C LYS A 62 -4.18 14.70 -4.01
N ALA A 63 -3.97 13.39 -4.10
CA ALA A 63 -4.99 12.41 -3.74
C ALA A 63 -5.22 12.34 -2.23
N VAL A 64 -4.14 12.34 -1.44
CA VAL A 64 -4.23 12.07 0.01
C VAL A 64 -3.56 13.12 0.89
N GLY A 65 -2.93 14.13 0.29
CA GLY A 65 -2.18 15.14 1.02
C GLY A 65 -0.70 14.78 1.16
N GLU A 66 0.14 15.78 1.35
CA GLU A 66 1.59 15.58 1.42
C GLU A 66 2.01 14.68 2.58
N LYS A 67 1.42 14.91 3.76
CA LYS A 67 1.77 14.15 4.95
C LYS A 67 1.42 12.67 4.80
N GLU A 68 0.21 12.38 4.36
CA GLU A 68 -0.24 11.01 4.20
C GLU A 68 0.50 10.31 3.06
N ALA A 69 0.80 11.02 1.98
CA ALA A 69 1.57 10.46 0.87
C ALA A 69 2.96 10.04 1.32
N ALA A 70 3.65 10.91 2.06
CA ALA A 70 4.98 10.60 2.58
C ALA A 70 4.95 9.43 3.56
N ALA A 71 3.94 9.40 4.44
CA ALA A 71 3.79 8.32 5.41
C ALA A 71 3.47 6.98 4.74
N LEU A 72 2.62 6.99 3.73
CA LEU A 72 2.29 5.77 2.98
C LEU A 72 3.53 5.21 2.27
N ARG A 73 4.29 6.08 1.59
CA ARG A 73 5.51 5.65 0.90
C ARG A 73 6.51 5.05 1.88
N ARG A 74 6.64 5.66 3.06
CA ARG A 74 7.55 5.14 4.10
C ARG A 74 7.12 3.77 4.58
N VAL A 75 5.83 3.59 4.88
CA VAL A 75 5.31 2.30 5.34
C VAL A 75 5.59 1.22 4.30
N LEU A 76 5.31 1.50 3.03
CA LEU A 76 5.53 0.51 1.96
C LEU A 76 7.00 0.19 1.78
N THR A 77 7.86 1.20 1.83
CA THR A 77 9.31 1.01 1.69
C THR A 77 9.88 0.23 2.87
N ASP A 78 9.47 0.58 4.09
CA ASP A 78 9.92 -0.12 5.29
C ASP A 78 9.47 -1.58 5.28
N THR A 79 8.23 -1.83 4.88
CA THR A 79 7.72 -3.20 4.78
C THR A 79 8.53 -4.01 3.78
N ALA A 80 8.85 -3.41 2.62
CA ALA A 80 9.64 -4.10 1.60
C ALA A 80 11.04 -4.46 2.10
N SER A 81 11.61 -3.63 2.97
CA SER A 81 12.93 -3.94 3.55
C SER A 81 12.87 -5.01 4.64
N GLU A 82 11.72 -5.19 5.29
CA GLU A 82 11.52 -6.12 6.40
C GLU A 82 10.99 -7.47 5.97
N ASN A 83 10.15 -7.51 4.94
CA ASN A 83 9.49 -8.72 4.48
C ASN A 83 9.95 -9.07 3.06
N PRO A 84 10.75 -10.13 2.89
CA PRO A 84 11.28 -10.50 1.56
C PRO A 84 10.20 -10.93 0.56
N ARG A 85 8.98 -11.20 1.03
CA ARG A 85 7.86 -11.56 0.15
C ARG A 85 7.07 -10.35 -0.33
N PHE A 86 7.41 -9.15 0.15
CA PHE A 86 6.73 -7.92 -0.25
C PHE A 86 7.68 -7.02 -1.02
N THR A 87 7.22 -6.57 -2.18
CA THR A 87 7.96 -5.58 -2.99
C THR A 87 7.05 -4.45 -3.39
N VAL A 88 7.64 -3.27 -3.60
CA VAL A 88 6.90 -2.09 -4.02
C VAL A 88 7.70 -1.30 -5.04
N GLU A 89 7.01 -0.70 -6.00
CA GLU A 89 7.64 0.27 -6.91
C GLU A 89 6.72 1.47 -7.09
N PHE A 90 7.36 2.63 -7.27
CA PHE A 90 6.67 3.90 -7.48
C PHE A 90 7.04 4.40 -8.86
N ILE A 91 6.05 4.63 -9.71
CA ILE A 91 6.23 5.00 -11.11
C ILE A 91 5.46 6.29 -11.40
N ASP A 92 6.13 7.28 -11.98
CA ASP A 92 5.47 8.51 -12.41
C ASP A 92 4.92 8.42 -13.83
#